data_e70b37c57200448fc5bb2b756d55c6b8
#
_entry.id   e70b37c57200448fc5bb2b756d55c6b8
#
_cell.length_a   1.000
_cell.length_b   1.000
_cell.length_c   1.000
_cell.angle_alpha   90.00
_cell.angle_beta   90.00
_cell.angle_gamma   90.00
#
_symmetry.space_group_name_H-M   'P 1'
#
loop_
_entity.id
_entity.type
_entity.pdbx_description
1 polymer ?
#
loop_
_entity_poly.entity_id
_entity_poly.type
_entity_poly.pdbx_seq_one_letter_code
_entity_poly.pdbx_strand_id
1 'polypeptide(L)'
;MTKVLFVCHGNICRSPMAQAVFEKMTKDAGLENGVFVDSAATSSEELGNGVYPPARRTLERHGIKGFSHFARRFTFNDYKEFDVIKVMDGYNYSNMMRMTGNDPQGKVSMLLDDREVADPWYTGDFETAYNDIVEGCKNLLEEME
;
A
#
# COMPACT_ATOMS: atom_id res chain seq x y z
N MET A 1 9.53 6.15 15.64
CA MET A 1 8.35 5.66 14.89
C MET A 1 8.74 5.34 13.46
N THR A 2 8.38 4.17 13.00
CA THR A 2 8.62 3.76 11.61
C THR A 2 7.42 4.14 10.76
N LYS A 3 7.65 4.82 9.66
CA LYS A 3 6.59 5.28 8.76
C LYS A 3 6.62 4.49 7.45
N VAL A 4 5.51 3.83 7.14
CA VAL A 4 5.35 2.95 5.98
C VAL A 4 4.32 3.53 5.02
N LEU A 5 4.67 3.62 3.75
CA LEU A 5 3.78 4.10 2.70
C LEU A 5 3.58 3.01 1.65
N PHE A 6 2.34 2.70 1.34
CA PHE A 6 2.00 1.82 0.23
C PHE A 6 1.57 2.65 -0.98
N VAL A 7 2.06 2.29 -2.16
CA VAL A 7 1.82 3.08 -3.38
C VAL A 7 1.32 2.18 -4.49
N CYS A 8 0.27 2.62 -5.18
CA CYS A 8 -0.19 2.00 -6.42
C CYS A 8 -0.60 3.10 -7.40
N HIS A 9 -1.16 2.72 -8.55
CA HIS A 9 -1.49 3.69 -9.59
C HIS A 9 -2.54 4.71 -9.15
N GLY A 10 -3.71 4.24 -8.70
CA GLY A 10 -4.85 5.11 -8.40
C GLY A 10 -5.11 5.37 -6.92
N ASN A 11 -4.56 4.58 -6.03
CA ASN A 11 -4.79 4.67 -4.58
C ASN A 11 -6.25 4.47 -4.18
N ILE A 12 -6.97 3.59 -4.89
CA ILE A 12 -8.35 3.22 -4.55
C ILE A 12 -8.54 1.71 -4.34
N CYS A 13 -7.60 0.87 -4.77
CA CYS A 13 -7.68 -0.59 -4.62
C CYS A 13 -6.53 -1.15 -3.82
N ARG A 14 -5.38 -1.44 -4.47
CA ARG A 14 -4.28 -2.18 -3.84
C ARG A 14 -3.63 -1.48 -2.67
N SER A 15 -3.25 -0.22 -2.85
CA SER A 15 -2.53 0.49 -1.78
C SER A 15 -3.40 0.77 -0.56
N PRO A 16 -4.69 1.16 -0.69
CA PRO A 16 -5.52 1.28 0.51
C PRO A 16 -5.82 -0.06 1.16
N MET A 17 -5.95 -1.15 0.38
CA MET A 17 -6.10 -2.48 0.98
C MET A 17 -4.85 -2.85 1.79
N ALA A 18 -3.66 -2.58 1.26
CA ALA A 18 -2.42 -2.84 1.97
C ALA A 18 -2.32 -2.00 3.25
N GLN A 19 -2.70 -0.74 3.17
CA GLN A 19 -2.75 0.13 4.36
C GLN A 19 -3.66 -0.47 5.43
N ALA A 20 -4.88 -0.85 5.06
CA ALA A 20 -5.85 -1.40 6.00
C ALA A 20 -5.35 -2.70 6.63
N VAL A 21 -4.80 -3.60 5.83
CA VAL A 21 -4.26 -4.88 6.30
C VAL A 21 -3.09 -4.65 7.26
N PHE A 22 -2.15 -3.79 6.88
CA PHE A 22 -0.96 -3.57 7.69
C PHE A 22 -1.27 -2.83 8.99
N GLU A 23 -2.20 -1.87 8.96
CA GLU A 23 -2.67 -1.21 10.17
C GLU A 23 -3.25 -2.23 11.17
N LYS A 24 -4.07 -3.17 10.66
CA LYS A 24 -4.63 -4.22 11.50
C LYS A 24 -3.54 -5.13 12.06
N MET A 25 -2.57 -5.54 11.23
CA MET A 25 -1.48 -6.41 11.67
C MET A 25 -0.62 -5.76 12.75
N THR A 26 -0.27 -4.49 12.59
CA THR A 26 0.55 -3.78 13.58
C THR A 26 -0.21 -3.58 14.89
N LYS A 27 -1.50 -3.30 14.80
CA LYS A 27 -2.34 -3.19 15.99
C LYS A 27 -2.43 -4.52 16.74
N ASP A 28 -2.69 -5.62 16.03
CA ASP A 28 -2.80 -6.95 16.60
C ASP A 28 -1.47 -7.40 17.24
N ALA A 29 -0.35 -6.91 16.71
CA ALA A 29 0.99 -7.21 17.24
C ALA A 29 1.42 -6.25 18.36
N GLY A 30 0.58 -5.30 18.73
CA GLY A 30 0.89 -4.31 19.77
C GLY A 30 1.88 -3.24 19.34
N LEU A 31 2.02 -3.01 18.03
CA LEU A 31 2.99 -2.06 17.47
C LEU A 31 2.36 -0.75 16.99
N GLU A 32 1.07 -0.54 17.20
CA GLU A 32 0.35 0.62 16.63
C GLU A 32 0.93 1.98 17.06
N ASN A 33 1.58 2.04 18.21
CA ASN A 33 2.20 3.28 18.68
C ASN A 33 3.59 3.53 18.09
N GLY A 34 4.19 2.51 17.45
CA GLY A 34 5.53 2.59 16.88
C GLY A 34 5.56 2.58 15.36
N VAL A 35 4.40 2.43 14.70
CA VAL A 35 4.31 2.34 13.24
C VAL A 35 3.19 3.24 12.73
N PHE A 36 3.53 4.13 11.80
CA PHE A 36 2.55 4.95 11.09
C PHE A 36 2.41 4.43 9.66
N VAL A 37 1.18 4.23 9.19
CA VAL A 37 0.90 3.65 7.87
C VAL A 37 0.01 4.59 7.07
N ASP A 38 0.34 4.80 5.80
CA ASP A 38 -0.50 5.55 4.88
C ASP A 38 -0.37 4.96 3.48
N SER A 39 -1.08 5.51 2.52
CA SER A 39 -1.00 5.09 1.13
C SER A 39 -1.20 6.28 0.19
N ALA A 40 -0.69 6.16 -1.04
CA ALA A 40 -0.74 7.23 -2.04
C ALA A 40 -0.75 6.66 -3.45
N ALA A 41 -1.03 7.51 -4.43
CA ALA A 41 -1.08 7.18 -5.85
C ALA A 41 0.12 7.73 -6.59
N THR A 42 0.54 7.04 -7.66
CA THR A 42 1.49 7.60 -8.62
C THR A 42 0.80 8.54 -9.62
N SER A 43 -0.51 8.44 -9.78
CA SER A 43 -1.28 9.25 -10.73
C SER A 43 -2.27 10.17 -10.03
N SER A 44 -2.89 11.06 -10.82
CA SER A 44 -3.92 11.98 -10.34
C SER A 44 -5.33 11.55 -10.77
N GLU A 45 -5.48 10.37 -11.35
CA GLU A 45 -6.73 9.95 -11.98
C GLU A 45 -7.89 9.83 -10.99
N GLU A 46 -7.60 9.42 -9.76
CA GLU A 46 -8.63 9.11 -8.77
C GLU A 46 -8.58 10.04 -7.54
N LEU A 47 -7.92 11.20 -7.65
CA LEU A 47 -7.76 12.11 -6.51
C LEU A 47 -9.10 12.40 -5.82
N GLY A 48 -9.11 12.23 -4.50
CA GLY A 48 -10.27 12.51 -3.67
C GLY A 48 -11.30 11.40 -3.62
N ASN A 49 -11.15 10.34 -4.44
CA ASN A 49 -12.09 9.23 -4.44
C ASN A 49 -11.81 8.28 -3.27
N GLY A 50 -12.88 7.72 -2.72
CA GLY A 50 -12.77 6.74 -1.63
C GLY A 50 -12.31 5.38 -2.12
N VAL A 51 -12.19 4.45 -1.20
CA VAL A 51 -11.83 3.07 -1.50
C VAL A 51 -12.87 2.48 -2.46
N TYR A 52 -12.38 1.87 -3.54
CA TYR A 52 -13.25 1.26 -4.55
C TYR A 52 -14.16 0.21 -3.88
N PRO A 53 -15.49 0.24 -4.14
CA PRO A 53 -16.41 -0.62 -3.39
C PRO A 53 -16.07 -2.12 -3.34
N PRO A 54 -15.65 -2.77 -4.44
CA PRO A 54 -15.22 -4.18 -4.36
C PRO A 54 -14.03 -4.41 -3.43
N ALA A 55 -13.09 -3.47 -3.38
CA ALA A 55 -11.94 -3.54 -2.47
C ALA A 55 -12.40 -3.44 -1.02
N ARG A 56 -13.28 -2.49 -0.74
CA ARG A 56 -13.86 -2.31 0.59
C ARG A 56 -14.62 -3.56 1.03
N ARG A 57 -15.44 -4.14 0.14
CA ARG A 57 -16.19 -5.36 0.45
C ARG A 57 -15.26 -6.53 0.76
N THR A 58 -14.15 -6.63 0.04
CA THR A 58 -13.15 -7.68 0.30
C THR A 58 -12.56 -7.53 1.71
N LEU A 59 -12.17 -6.30 2.08
CA LEU A 59 -11.68 -6.03 3.43
C LEU A 59 -12.72 -6.41 4.48
N GLU A 60 -13.98 -6.05 4.26
CA GLU A 60 -15.07 -6.35 5.20
C GLU A 60 -15.29 -7.85 5.36
N ARG A 61 -15.19 -8.62 4.26
CA ARG A 61 -15.30 -10.09 4.33
C ARG A 61 -14.20 -10.70 5.20
N HIS A 62 -13.06 -10.04 5.30
CA HIS A 62 -11.93 -10.50 6.11
C HIS A 62 -11.86 -9.81 7.49
N GLY A 63 -12.96 -9.18 7.92
CA GLY A 63 -13.06 -8.62 9.24
C GLY A 63 -12.49 -7.22 9.41
N ILE A 64 -12.09 -6.56 8.33
CA ILE A 64 -11.60 -5.18 8.39
C ILE A 64 -12.74 -4.25 7.97
N LYS A 65 -13.43 -3.72 8.97
CA LYS A 65 -14.63 -2.89 8.77
C LYS A 65 -14.34 -1.45 9.14
N GLY A 66 -15.03 -0.53 8.45
CA GLY A 66 -14.93 0.89 8.76
C GLY A 66 -13.66 1.58 8.28
N PHE A 67 -12.84 0.89 7.49
CA PHE A 67 -11.65 1.52 6.92
C PHE A 67 -12.06 2.60 5.92
N SER A 68 -11.46 3.78 6.03
CA SER A 68 -11.72 4.90 5.15
C SER A 68 -10.39 5.53 4.71
N HIS A 69 -10.31 5.85 3.43
CA HIS A 69 -9.15 6.52 2.85
C HIS A 69 -9.59 7.21 1.56
N PHE A 70 -9.06 8.41 1.31
CA PHE A 70 -9.32 9.13 0.08
C PHE A 70 -8.02 9.22 -0.72
N ALA A 71 -8.10 8.90 -2.01
CA ALA A 71 -6.93 8.87 -2.87
C ALA A 71 -6.19 10.22 -2.86
N ARG A 72 -4.88 10.15 -2.64
CA ARG A 72 -3.98 11.30 -2.71
C ARG A 72 -2.75 10.94 -3.53
N ARG A 73 -2.15 11.92 -4.15
CA ARG A 73 -0.96 11.68 -4.95
C ARG A 73 0.30 11.73 -4.10
N PHE A 74 1.25 10.84 -4.41
CA PHE A 74 2.58 10.84 -3.82
C PHE A 74 3.27 12.17 -4.08
N THR A 75 3.92 12.73 -3.04
CA THR A 75 4.71 13.96 -3.14
C THR A 75 6.16 13.71 -2.75
N PHE A 76 7.05 14.60 -3.17
CA PHE A 76 8.46 14.47 -2.75
C PHE A 76 8.61 14.58 -1.23
N ASN A 77 7.71 15.29 -0.56
CA ASN A 77 7.71 15.34 0.90
C ASN A 77 7.44 13.96 1.52
N ASP A 78 6.62 13.14 0.87
CA ASP A 78 6.41 11.75 1.31
C ASP A 78 7.71 10.97 1.28
N TYR A 79 8.54 11.20 0.27
CA TYR A 79 9.83 10.52 0.18
C TYR A 79 10.72 10.85 1.38
N LYS A 80 10.68 12.09 1.83
CA LYS A 80 11.46 12.52 3.00
C LYS A 80 10.92 11.93 4.30
N GLU A 81 9.60 11.86 4.44
CA GLU A 81 8.96 11.47 5.70
C GLU A 81 8.86 9.98 5.92
N PHE A 82 8.59 9.22 4.87
CA PHE A 82 8.40 7.78 5.02
C PHE A 82 9.72 7.03 4.99
N ASP A 83 9.82 6.02 5.85
CA ASP A 83 11.03 5.20 5.96
C ASP A 83 11.03 4.04 4.96
N VAL A 84 9.84 3.50 4.70
CA VAL A 84 9.63 2.33 3.84
C VAL A 84 8.52 2.66 2.86
N ILE A 85 8.78 2.46 1.57
CA ILE A 85 7.78 2.69 0.51
C ILE A 85 7.64 1.40 -0.28
N LYS A 86 6.46 0.78 -0.21
CA LYS A 86 6.17 -0.48 -0.90
C LYS A 86 5.24 -0.22 -2.08
N VAL A 87 5.62 -0.72 -3.24
CA VAL A 87 4.84 -0.61 -4.48
C VAL A 87 4.33 -1.99 -4.89
N MET A 88 3.33 -2.01 -5.78
CA MET A 88 2.60 -3.24 -6.09
C MET A 88 3.08 -3.94 -7.35
N ASP A 89 3.60 -3.19 -8.31
CA ASP A 89 4.03 -3.75 -9.61
C ASP A 89 5.17 -2.93 -10.21
N GLY A 90 5.68 -3.41 -11.36
CA GLY A 90 6.79 -2.77 -12.05
C GLY A 90 6.49 -1.37 -12.57
N TYR A 91 5.22 -1.09 -12.93
CA TYR A 91 4.82 0.25 -13.34
C TYR A 91 4.90 1.23 -12.18
N ASN A 92 4.41 0.82 -11.01
CA ASN A 92 4.53 1.64 -9.81
C ASN A 92 6.00 1.89 -9.48
N TYR A 93 6.82 0.85 -9.58
CA TYR A 93 8.25 0.95 -9.29
C TYR A 93 8.93 1.95 -10.23
N SER A 94 8.70 1.84 -11.53
CA SER A 94 9.29 2.74 -12.52
C SER A 94 8.86 4.19 -12.31
N ASN A 95 7.57 4.38 -12.00
CA ASN A 95 7.05 5.72 -11.71
C ASN A 95 7.70 6.29 -10.45
N MET A 96 7.89 5.48 -9.41
CA MET A 96 8.54 5.92 -8.19
C MET A 96 10.01 6.27 -8.40
N MET A 97 10.72 5.51 -9.23
CA MET A 97 12.11 5.84 -9.60
C MET A 97 12.17 7.22 -10.23
N ARG A 98 11.24 7.51 -11.15
CA ARG A 98 11.17 8.81 -11.82
C ARG A 98 10.81 9.93 -10.84
N MET A 99 9.84 9.68 -9.94
CA MET A 99 9.34 10.68 -9.01
C MET A 99 10.30 10.98 -7.86
N THR A 100 11.20 10.05 -7.53
CA THR A 100 12.13 10.19 -6.42
C THR A 100 13.57 10.47 -6.84
N GLY A 101 13.83 10.54 -8.15
CA GLY A 101 15.21 10.70 -8.64
C GLY A 101 16.04 9.42 -8.47
N ASN A 102 15.46 8.28 -8.80
CA ASN A 102 16.06 6.96 -8.71
C ASN A 102 16.30 6.46 -7.27
N ASP A 103 15.43 6.89 -6.35
CA ASP A 103 15.43 6.39 -4.97
C ASP A 103 16.82 6.42 -4.30
N PRO A 104 17.42 7.61 -4.16
CA PRO A 104 18.79 7.70 -3.64
C PRO A 104 18.97 7.17 -2.22
N GLN A 105 17.90 7.07 -1.44
CA GLN A 105 17.97 6.58 -0.06
C GLN A 105 17.56 5.12 0.08
N GLY A 106 17.26 4.43 -1.02
CA GLY A 106 16.92 3.00 -1.00
C GLY A 106 15.66 2.66 -0.24
N LYS A 107 14.64 3.52 -0.30
CA LYS A 107 13.39 3.33 0.45
C LYS A 107 12.33 2.53 -0.30
N VAL A 108 12.40 2.48 -1.64
CA VAL A 108 11.35 1.92 -2.50
C VAL A 108 11.66 0.48 -2.86
N SER A 109 10.68 -0.40 -2.65
CA SER A 109 10.78 -1.80 -3.06
C SER A 109 9.39 -2.35 -3.33
N MET A 110 9.33 -3.51 -4.00
CA MET A 110 8.08 -4.21 -4.26
C MET A 110 7.55 -4.83 -2.96
N LEU A 111 6.23 -4.86 -2.81
CA LEU A 111 5.60 -5.50 -1.65
C LEU A 111 5.92 -7.00 -1.62
N LEU A 112 5.88 -7.65 -2.78
CA LEU A 112 6.28 -9.05 -2.93
C LEU A 112 7.59 -9.12 -3.69
N ASP A 113 8.54 -9.95 -3.22
CA ASP A 113 9.86 -10.08 -3.85
C ASP A 113 9.83 -10.93 -5.11
N ASP A 114 8.91 -11.90 -5.17
CA ASP A 114 8.90 -12.92 -6.23
C ASP A 114 7.86 -12.68 -7.32
N ARG A 115 6.96 -11.73 -7.14
CA ARG A 115 5.93 -11.43 -8.14
C ARG A 115 5.26 -10.08 -7.87
N GLU A 116 4.43 -9.65 -8.81
CA GLU A 116 3.62 -8.44 -8.67
C GLU A 116 2.29 -8.76 -7.97
N VAL A 117 1.70 -7.76 -7.34
CA VAL A 117 0.30 -7.82 -6.93
C VAL A 117 -0.53 -7.42 -8.15
N ALA A 118 -1.24 -8.37 -8.76
CA ALA A 118 -2.05 -8.09 -9.94
C ALA A 118 -3.11 -7.04 -9.64
N ASP A 119 -3.36 -6.15 -10.60
CA ASP A 119 -4.31 -5.06 -10.42
C ASP A 119 -5.75 -5.58 -10.55
N PRO A 120 -6.51 -5.60 -9.44
CA PRO A 120 -7.87 -6.15 -9.46
C PRO A 120 -8.85 -5.27 -10.25
N TRP A 121 -8.49 -4.02 -10.56
CA TRP A 121 -9.27 -3.19 -11.46
C TRP A 121 -9.43 -3.87 -12.82
N TYR A 122 -8.36 -4.53 -13.30
CA TYR A 122 -8.37 -5.22 -14.60
C TYR A 122 -8.79 -6.68 -14.49
N THR A 123 -8.35 -7.38 -13.46
CA THR A 123 -8.64 -8.81 -13.32
C THR A 123 -10.03 -9.09 -12.72
N GLY A 124 -10.55 -8.16 -11.94
CA GLY A 124 -11.77 -8.38 -11.16
C GLY A 124 -11.58 -9.27 -9.95
N ASP A 125 -10.36 -9.76 -9.70
CA ASP A 125 -10.07 -10.72 -8.64
C ASP A 125 -9.49 -10.03 -7.41
N PHE A 126 -10.37 -9.50 -6.57
CA PHE A 126 -9.98 -8.79 -5.35
C PHE A 126 -9.50 -9.73 -4.26
N GLU A 127 -9.97 -10.98 -4.25
CA GLU A 127 -9.50 -11.95 -3.26
C GLU A 127 -8.05 -12.34 -3.47
N THR A 128 -7.63 -12.59 -4.70
CA THR A 128 -6.22 -12.88 -4.99
C THR A 128 -5.34 -11.70 -4.62
N ALA A 129 -5.75 -10.47 -4.98
CA ALA A 129 -5.02 -9.28 -4.60
C ALA A 129 -4.91 -9.15 -3.07
N TYR A 130 -6.00 -9.41 -2.36
CA TYR A 130 -6.01 -9.39 -0.90
C TYR A 130 -5.03 -10.41 -0.32
N ASN A 131 -5.05 -11.64 -0.81
CA ASN A 131 -4.17 -12.71 -0.31
C ASN A 131 -2.69 -12.37 -0.56
N ASP A 132 -2.37 -11.82 -1.72
CA ASP A 132 -1.01 -11.37 -2.04
C ASP A 132 -0.58 -10.23 -1.12
N ILE A 133 -1.47 -9.30 -0.86
CA ILE A 133 -1.21 -8.17 0.04
C ILE A 133 -0.96 -8.67 1.46
N VAL A 134 -1.75 -9.63 1.95
CA VAL A 134 -1.55 -10.23 3.27
C VAL A 134 -0.17 -10.86 3.36
N GLU A 135 0.23 -11.61 2.34
CA GLU A 135 1.57 -12.23 2.32
C GLU A 135 2.67 -11.18 2.40
N GLY A 136 2.59 -10.14 1.57
CA GLY A 136 3.59 -9.07 1.57
C GLY A 136 3.63 -8.29 2.87
N CYS A 137 2.48 -8.02 3.46
CA CYS A 137 2.39 -7.33 4.74
C CYS A 137 2.94 -8.18 5.89
N LYS A 138 2.72 -9.49 5.88
CA LYS A 138 3.32 -10.40 6.86
C LYS A 138 4.85 -10.37 6.78
N ASN A 139 5.38 -10.43 5.57
CA ASN A 139 6.84 -10.36 5.36
C ASN A 139 7.40 -9.04 5.88
N LEU A 140 6.72 -7.95 5.59
CA LEU A 140 7.13 -6.62 6.06
C LEU A 140 7.11 -6.54 7.59
N LEU A 141 6.07 -7.06 8.21
CA LEU A 141 5.96 -7.07 9.67
C LEU A 141 7.10 -7.86 10.32
N GLU A 142 7.45 -9.01 9.74
CA GLU A 142 8.57 -9.82 10.22
C GLU A 142 9.90 -9.07 10.14
N GLU A 143 10.12 -8.31 9.06
CA GLU A 143 11.32 -7.50 8.90
C GLU A 143 11.44 -6.40 9.97
N MET A 144 10.31 -5.94 10.48
CA MET A 144 10.26 -4.84 11.46
C MET A 144 10.34 -5.31 12.90
N GLU A 145 10.19 -6.60 13.14
CA GLU A 145 10.22 -7.17 14.51
C GLU A 145 11.63 -7.52 15.01
#